data_861dec4101171b9d3332d0c6d99c7383
#
_entry.id   861dec4101171b9d3332d0c6d99c7383
#
_cell.length_a   1.000
_cell.length_b   1.000
_cell.length_c   1.000
_cell.angle_alpha   90.00
_cell.angle_beta   90.00
_cell.angle_gamma   90.00
#
_symmetry.space_group_name_H-M   'P 1'
#
loop_
_entity.id
_entity.type
_entity.pdbx_description
1 polymer ?
#
loop_
_entity_poly.entity_id
_entity_poly.type
_entity_poly.pdbx_seq_one_letter_code
_entity_poly.pdbx_strand_id
1 'polypeptide(L)'
;KTGTTERRKGSDRPKSARTEANVSAVQELALSQEDQPQAHRSVRQISRETGIPRSSVSRIIHDDLGLKCLKKRRAQEMTEANRAVRFQRAKKLLDMYPEDKVDFIWFTDEKVFTVAIPKNPQNDRLYVPATVKKKHVAAERLLRTRTTFSRSVMVSVGVSKLGCTDLIFVDPGVKINGAYYRDVLLSQQLLPMMRDVSGEFFIFQQDSAPAHRAHDTVRLLEQATPAFIPPDLWPPNSPDLNPVDYKI
;
A
#
# COMPACT_ATOMS: atom_id res chain seq x y z
N LYS A 1 -32.10 -40.58 -38.93
CA LYS A 1 -31.27 -40.75 -37.72
C LYS A 1 -29.84 -40.47 -38.16
N THR A 2 -29.19 -39.45 -37.56
CA THR A 2 -27.85 -38.94 -37.97
C THR A 2 -26.69 -39.70 -37.35
N GLY A 3 -26.92 -40.73 -36.51
CA GLY A 3 -25.89 -41.63 -35.94
C GLY A 3 -24.80 -40.94 -35.10
N THR A 4 -24.86 -39.66 -34.85
CA THR A 4 -23.90 -38.93 -34.04
C THR A 4 -24.54 -38.30 -32.80
N THR A 5 -23.86 -38.28 -31.69
CA THR A 5 -24.25 -37.60 -30.46
C THR A 5 -23.85 -36.10 -30.49
N GLU A 6 -23.20 -35.65 -31.54
CA GLU A 6 -22.77 -34.25 -31.69
C GLU A 6 -23.96 -33.34 -31.94
N ARG A 7 -23.96 -32.17 -31.26
CA ARG A 7 -24.95 -31.11 -31.48
C ARG A 7 -24.86 -30.56 -32.90
N ARG A 8 -25.97 -30.38 -33.56
CA ARG A 8 -26.05 -29.72 -34.89
C ARG A 8 -25.48 -28.30 -34.76
N LYS A 9 -24.62 -27.90 -35.73
CA LYS A 9 -24.17 -26.52 -35.86
C LYS A 9 -25.37 -25.57 -35.96
N GLY A 10 -25.43 -24.55 -35.07
CA GLY A 10 -26.53 -23.59 -35.00
C GLY A 10 -27.69 -23.97 -34.07
N SER A 11 -27.60 -25.08 -33.30
CA SER A 11 -28.64 -25.49 -32.33
C SER A 11 -28.55 -24.78 -30.97
N ASP A 12 -27.65 -23.80 -30.82
CA ASP A 12 -27.53 -23.05 -29.59
C ASP A 12 -28.67 -22.04 -29.40
N ARG A 13 -29.11 -21.88 -28.15
CA ARG A 13 -30.11 -20.88 -27.76
C ARG A 13 -29.64 -19.50 -28.22
N PRO A 14 -30.46 -18.67 -28.89
CA PRO A 14 -30.13 -17.32 -29.30
C PRO A 14 -29.55 -16.52 -28.11
N LYS A 15 -28.49 -15.75 -28.34
CA LYS A 15 -27.83 -14.89 -27.34
C LYS A 15 -28.71 -13.66 -27.07
N SER A 16 -29.88 -13.83 -26.44
CA SER A 16 -30.88 -12.78 -26.23
C SER A 16 -30.37 -11.54 -25.45
N ALA A 17 -29.37 -11.67 -24.62
CA ALA A 17 -28.78 -10.57 -23.83
C ALA A 17 -27.44 -10.08 -24.40
N ARG A 18 -26.87 -10.75 -25.41
CA ARG A 18 -25.54 -10.41 -26.00
C ARG A 18 -25.76 -9.97 -27.47
N THR A 19 -26.67 -9.00 -27.64
CA THR A 19 -26.91 -8.34 -28.93
C THR A 19 -25.80 -7.33 -29.20
N GLU A 20 -25.58 -6.96 -30.44
CA GLU A 20 -24.59 -5.96 -30.85
C GLU A 20 -24.79 -4.63 -30.12
N ALA A 21 -26.03 -4.18 -29.98
CA ALA A 21 -26.41 -2.98 -29.24
C ALA A 21 -25.96 -3.07 -27.74
N ASN A 22 -26.22 -4.22 -27.12
CA ASN A 22 -25.80 -4.43 -25.71
C ASN A 22 -24.28 -4.52 -25.55
N VAL A 23 -23.57 -5.11 -26.52
CA VAL A 23 -22.12 -5.17 -26.54
C VAL A 23 -21.54 -3.76 -26.65
N SER A 24 -22.06 -2.93 -27.57
CA SER A 24 -21.65 -1.54 -27.74
C SER A 24 -21.90 -0.70 -26.47
N ALA A 25 -23.06 -0.81 -25.84
CA ALA A 25 -23.39 -0.09 -24.63
C ALA A 25 -22.46 -0.50 -23.44
N VAL A 26 -22.17 -1.78 -23.31
CA VAL A 26 -21.23 -2.27 -22.27
C VAL A 26 -19.81 -1.81 -22.56
N GLN A 27 -19.38 -1.80 -23.82
CA GLN A 27 -18.07 -1.31 -24.24
C GLN A 27 -17.89 0.18 -23.89
N GLU A 28 -18.84 1.01 -24.27
CA GLU A 28 -18.82 2.44 -23.95
C GLU A 28 -18.69 2.69 -22.46
N LEU A 29 -19.50 2.03 -21.63
CA LEU A 29 -19.45 2.18 -20.19
C LEU A 29 -18.16 1.59 -19.57
N ALA A 30 -17.65 0.49 -20.07
CA ALA A 30 -16.43 -0.14 -19.55
C ALA A 30 -15.19 0.71 -19.84
N LEU A 31 -15.13 1.39 -20.98
CA LEU A 31 -14.01 2.22 -21.44
C LEU A 31 -14.20 3.71 -21.14
N SER A 32 -15.39 4.16 -20.73
CA SER A 32 -15.70 5.58 -20.45
C SER A 32 -14.80 6.25 -19.41
N GLN A 33 -14.04 5.48 -18.66
CA GLN A 33 -13.14 5.96 -17.61
C GLN A 33 -11.65 5.82 -17.99
N GLU A 34 -11.35 5.54 -19.25
CA GLU A 34 -9.99 5.27 -19.71
C GLU A 34 -9.06 6.46 -19.45
N ASP A 35 -9.56 7.67 -19.68
CA ASP A 35 -8.82 8.93 -19.47
C ASP A 35 -8.94 9.49 -18.04
N GLN A 36 -9.65 8.80 -17.15
CA GLN A 36 -9.85 9.24 -15.77
C GLN A 36 -9.07 8.35 -14.78
N PRO A 37 -7.89 8.79 -14.31
CA PRO A 37 -7.13 8.05 -13.31
C PRO A 37 -7.97 7.71 -12.07
N GLN A 38 -7.76 6.52 -11.52
CA GLN A 38 -8.43 6.00 -10.32
C GLN A 38 -9.94 5.72 -10.45
N ALA A 39 -10.58 6.16 -11.51
CA ALA A 39 -11.97 5.80 -11.80
C ALA A 39 -12.05 4.43 -12.47
N HIS A 40 -13.17 3.71 -12.26
CA HIS A 40 -13.56 2.54 -13.04
C HIS A 40 -15.04 2.24 -12.78
N ARG A 41 -15.71 1.64 -13.76
CA ARG A 41 -17.07 1.12 -13.60
C ARG A 41 -17.02 -0.38 -13.32
N SER A 42 -17.66 -0.79 -12.26
CA SER A 42 -17.76 -2.21 -11.92
C SER A 42 -18.88 -2.88 -12.76
N VAL A 43 -18.77 -4.19 -12.95
CA VAL A 43 -19.83 -5.01 -13.59
C VAL A 43 -21.21 -4.76 -12.95
N ARG A 44 -21.27 -4.48 -11.63
CA ARG A 44 -22.52 -4.14 -10.94
C ARG A 44 -23.10 -2.79 -11.37
N GLN A 45 -22.26 -1.80 -11.58
CA GLN A 45 -22.67 -0.47 -12.03
C GLN A 45 -23.16 -0.54 -13.48
N ILE A 46 -22.36 -1.15 -14.35
CA ILE A 46 -22.75 -1.35 -15.76
C ILE A 46 -24.09 -2.10 -15.85
N SER A 47 -24.27 -3.19 -15.07
CA SER A 47 -25.53 -3.93 -15.04
C SER A 47 -26.71 -3.09 -14.59
N ARG A 48 -26.52 -2.19 -13.62
CA ARG A 48 -27.57 -1.28 -13.14
C ARG A 48 -27.94 -0.22 -14.18
N GLU A 49 -26.96 0.33 -14.86
CA GLU A 49 -27.13 1.38 -15.85
C GLU A 49 -27.75 0.86 -17.16
N THR A 50 -27.37 -0.34 -17.57
CA THR A 50 -27.86 -0.95 -18.81
C THR A 50 -29.11 -1.83 -18.65
N GLY A 51 -29.45 -2.22 -17.42
CA GLY A 51 -30.49 -3.22 -17.18
C GLY A 51 -30.08 -4.65 -17.54
N ILE A 52 -28.90 -4.88 -18.07
CA ILE A 52 -28.39 -6.19 -18.48
C ILE A 52 -27.98 -7.02 -17.28
N PRO A 53 -28.36 -8.31 -17.17
CA PRO A 53 -27.95 -9.16 -16.06
C PRO A 53 -26.42 -9.21 -15.90
N ARG A 54 -25.93 -9.18 -14.65
CA ARG A 54 -24.49 -9.15 -14.32
C ARG A 54 -23.68 -10.26 -14.99
N SER A 55 -24.25 -11.47 -15.07
CA SER A 55 -23.62 -12.60 -15.75
C SER A 55 -23.41 -12.35 -17.25
N SER A 56 -24.37 -11.67 -17.88
CA SER A 56 -24.30 -11.30 -19.30
C SER A 56 -23.29 -10.18 -19.51
N VAL A 57 -23.29 -9.13 -18.65
CA VAL A 57 -22.29 -8.06 -18.71
C VAL A 57 -20.87 -8.64 -18.55
N SER A 58 -20.67 -9.57 -17.60
CA SER A 58 -19.37 -10.21 -17.42
C SER A 58 -18.91 -10.99 -18.66
N ARG A 59 -19.84 -11.73 -19.30
CA ARG A 59 -19.52 -12.45 -20.53
C ARG A 59 -19.25 -11.50 -21.71
N ILE A 60 -20.02 -10.43 -21.83
CA ILE A 60 -19.74 -9.40 -22.86
C ILE A 60 -18.34 -8.85 -22.67
N ILE A 61 -17.96 -8.46 -21.46
CA ILE A 61 -16.63 -7.90 -21.17
C ILE A 61 -15.52 -8.91 -21.51
N HIS A 62 -15.66 -10.16 -21.09
CA HIS A 62 -14.57 -11.15 -21.23
C HIS A 62 -14.59 -11.87 -22.58
N ASP A 63 -15.76 -12.29 -23.06
CA ASP A 63 -15.86 -13.17 -24.22
C ASP A 63 -16.07 -12.38 -25.54
N ASP A 64 -16.90 -11.31 -25.51
CA ASP A 64 -17.20 -10.55 -26.71
C ASP A 64 -16.21 -9.41 -26.94
N LEU A 65 -15.82 -8.68 -25.86
CA LEU A 65 -14.89 -7.56 -25.93
C LEU A 65 -13.42 -7.96 -25.64
N GLY A 66 -13.18 -9.16 -25.15
CA GLY A 66 -11.83 -9.66 -24.86
C GLY A 66 -11.09 -8.87 -23.75
N LEU A 67 -11.82 -8.09 -22.94
CA LEU A 67 -11.19 -7.25 -21.91
C LEU A 67 -10.78 -8.07 -20.69
N LYS A 68 -9.59 -7.77 -20.15
CA LYS A 68 -9.04 -8.41 -18.95
C LYS A 68 -9.24 -7.51 -17.74
N CYS A 69 -9.66 -8.10 -16.61
CA CYS A 69 -9.73 -7.40 -15.34
C CYS A 69 -8.33 -7.39 -14.68
N LEU A 70 -7.73 -6.21 -14.55
CA LEU A 70 -6.47 -6.01 -13.86
C LEU A 70 -6.72 -5.52 -12.44
N LYS A 71 -6.01 -6.11 -11.46
CA LYS A 71 -6.02 -5.61 -10.09
C LYS A 71 -5.21 -4.32 -10.00
N LYS A 72 -5.82 -3.26 -9.51
CA LYS A 72 -5.10 -2.01 -9.21
C LYS A 72 -4.14 -2.26 -8.05
N ARG A 73 -2.91 -1.77 -8.18
CA ARG A 73 -1.97 -1.72 -7.06
C ARG A 73 -2.28 -0.52 -6.19
N ARG A 74 -2.21 -0.69 -4.89
CA ARG A 74 -2.16 0.45 -3.96
C ARG A 74 -0.74 0.99 -4.02
N ALA A 75 -0.59 2.22 -4.47
CA ALA A 75 0.68 2.93 -4.51
C ALA A 75 0.39 4.40 -4.18
N GLN A 76 1.40 5.08 -3.67
CA GLN A 76 1.32 6.51 -3.47
C GLN A 76 1.36 7.20 -4.84
N GLU A 77 0.44 8.14 -5.06
CA GLU A 77 0.45 8.94 -6.28
C GLU A 77 1.67 9.86 -6.30
N MET A 78 2.39 9.86 -7.41
CA MET A 78 3.53 10.74 -7.62
C MET A 78 3.20 11.74 -8.73
N THR A 79 3.31 13.02 -8.40
CA THR A 79 3.25 14.08 -9.42
C THR A 79 4.46 14.02 -10.36
N GLU A 80 4.36 14.59 -11.55
CA GLU A 80 5.48 14.68 -12.49
C GLU A 80 6.71 15.39 -11.87
N ALA A 81 6.48 16.45 -11.09
CA ALA A 81 7.54 17.12 -10.36
C ALA A 81 8.25 16.20 -9.36
N ASN A 82 7.48 15.42 -8.60
CA ASN A 82 8.07 14.44 -7.67
C ASN A 82 8.84 13.33 -8.40
N ARG A 83 8.37 12.88 -9.56
CA ARG A 83 9.09 11.89 -10.39
C ARG A 83 10.43 12.42 -10.87
N ALA A 84 10.47 13.66 -11.37
CA ALA A 84 11.70 14.31 -11.84
C ALA A 84 12.72 14.46 -10.70
N VAL A 85 12.28 14.99 -9.55
CA VAL A 85 13.14 15.16 -8.37
C VAL A 85 13.63 13.80 -7.85
N ARG A 86 12.74 12.81 -7.79
CA ARG A 86 13.07 11.45 -7.37
C ARG A 86 14.14 10.83 -8.28
N PHE A 87 13.99 10.95 -9.60
CA PHE A 87 14.96 10.43 -10.55
C PHE A 87 16.35 11.08 -10.36
N GLN A 88 16.39 12.41 -10.23
CA GLN A 88 17.66 13.12 -10.04
C GLN A 88 18.34 12.74 -8.71
N ARG A 89 17.57 12.66 -7.62
CA ARG A 89 18.11 12.30 -6.31
C ARG A 89 18.56 10.83 -6.27
N ALA A 90 17.78 9.92 -6.86
CA ALA A 90 18.18 8.52 -6.96
C ALA A 90 19.49 8.34 -7.76
N LYS A 91 19.66 9.08 -8.87
CA LYS A 91 20.92 9.08 -9.62
C LYS A 91 22.09 9.56 -8.76
N LYS A 92 21.93 10.69 -8.05
CA LYS A 92 22.95 11.19 -7.14
C LYS A 92 23.29 10.21 -6.03
N LEU A 93 22.29 9.54 -5.45
CA LEU A 93 22.52 8.50 -4.43
C LEU A 93 23.36 7.36 -4.97
N LEU A 94 23.06 6.85 -6.17
CA LEU A 94 23.85 5.78 -6.81
C LEU A 94 25.28 6.21 -7.12
N ASP A 95 25.48 7.48 -7.52
CA ASP A 95 26.81 8.01 -7.79
C ASP A 95 27.63 8.18 -6.48
N MET A 96 26.99 8.58 -5.38
CA MET A 96 27.66 8.83 -4.07
C MET A 96 27.83 7.55 -3.25
N TYR A 97 26.90 6.61 -3.34
CA TYR A 97 26.86 5.37 -2.59
C TYR A 97 26.79 4.18 -3.54
N PRO A 98 27.93 3.79 -4.14
CA PRO A 98 28.01 2.60 -4.96
C PRO A 98 27.77 1.33 -4.14
N GLU A 99 27.64 0.18 -4.78
CA GLU A 99 27.17 -1.08 -4.19
C GLU A 99 27.97 -1.50 -2.93
N ASP A 100 29.25 -1.25 -2.92
CA ASP A 100 30.16 -1.53 -1.79
C ASP A 100 29.85 -0.68 -0.55
N LYS A 101 29.29 0.52 -0.71
CA LYS A 101 28.89 1.40 0.40
C LYS A 101 27.48 1.14 0.92
N VAL A 102 26.61 0.55 0.10
CA VAL A 102 25.21 0.25 0.50
C VAL A 102 25.17 -0.66 1.72
N ASP A 103 26.14 -1.55 1.87
CA ASP A 103 26.23 -2.48 2.99
C ASP A 103 26.38 -1.79 4.34
N PHE A 104 26.88 -0.57 4.36
CA PHE A 104 27.09 0.24 5.57
C PHE A 104 25.93 1.20 5.88
N ILE A 105 24.89 1.26 5.03
CA ILE A 105 23.77 2.15 5.27
C ILE A 105 22.85 1.56 6.33
N TRP A 106 22.56 2.36 7.36
CA TRP A 106 21.53 2.11 8.35
C TRP A 106 20.24 2.81 7.94
N PHE A 107 19.21 2.04 7.74
CA PHE A 107 17.86 2.51 7.43
C PHE A 107 17.02 2.51 8.70
N THR A 108 16.39 3.63 9.00
CA THR A 108 15.55 3.78 10.19
C THR A 108 14.13 4.16 9.84
N ASP A 109 13.17 3.73 10.64
CA ASP A 109 11.76 4.14 10.53
C ASP A 109 11.03 3.94 11.86
N GLU A 110 9.94 4.70 12.06
CA GLU A 110 9.02 4.59 13.18
C GLU A 110 7.64 4.13 12.69
N LYS A 111 7.22 2.95 13.16
CA LYS A 111 5.97 2.36 12.75
C LYS A 111 4.98 2.21 13.90
N VAL A 112 3.76 2.68 13.67
CA VAL A 112 2.65 2.52 14.60
C VAL A 112 1.92 1.21 14.34
N PHE A 113 1.95 0.33 15.31
CA PHE A 113 1.15 -0.90 15.32
C PHE A 113 -0.13 -0.67 16.12
N THR A 114 -1.28 -0.87 15.51
CA THR A 114 -2.59 -0.78 16.18
C THR A 114 -3.10 -2.18 16.49
N VAL A 115 -3.58 -2.39 17.71
CA VAL A 115 -4.24 -3.64 18.14
C VAL A 115 -5.67 -3.71 17.58
N ALA A 116 -5.95 -3.07 16.46
CA ALA A 116 -7.25 -3.17 15.81
C ALA A 116 -7.37 -4.55 15.14
N ILE A 117 -8.52 -5.20 15.37
CA ILE A 117 -8.84 -6.46 14.67
C ILE A 117 -8.81 -6.19 13.16
N PRO A 118 -8.04 -6.96 12.38
CA PRO A 118 -7.95 -6.78 10.94
C PRO A 118 -9.34 -6.78 10.30
N LYS A 119 -9.60 -5.83 9.41
CA LYS A 119 -10.83 -5.82 8.62
C LYS A 119 -10.79 -6.99 7.63
N ASN A 120 -11.35 -8.12 8.02
CA ASN A 120 -11.55 -9.26 7.14
C ASN A 120 -13.05 -9.40 6.83
N PRO A 121 -13.51 -8.98 5.63
CA PRO A 121 -14.92 -9.10 5.26
C PRO A 121 -15.46 -10.53 5.26
N GLN A 122 -14.58 -11.51 5.21
CA GLN A 122 -14.99 -12.93 5.30
C GLN A 122 -15.31 -13.35 6.74
N ASN A 123 -14.64 -12.74 7.72
CA ASN A 123 -14.92 -12.99 9.13
C ASN A 123 -16.12 -12.15 9.65
N ASP A 124 -16.58 -11.16 8.88
CA ASP A 124 -17.74 -10.32 9.22
C ASP A 124 -19.05 -10.94 8.70
N ARG A 125 -19.17 -12.26 8.74
CA ARG A 125 -20.35 -12.98 8.29
C ARG A 125 -21.17 -13.48 9.48
N LEU A 126 -22.48 -13.23 9.43
CA LEU A 126 -23.44 -13.81 10.37
C LEU A 126 -24.25 -14.89 9.66
N TYR A 127 -24.25 -16.08 10.22
CA TYR A 127 -25.09 -17.18 9.74
C TYR A 127 -26.41 -17.20 10.53
N VAL A 128 -27.51 -17.23 9.79
CA VAL A 128 -28.86 -17.39 10.32
C VAL A 128 -29.59 -18.42 9.48
N PRO A 129 -30.65 -19.07 10.02
CA PRO A 129 -31.50 -19.99 9.23
C PRO A 129 -31.98 -19.32 7.94
N ALA A 130 -32.02 -20.07 6.86
CA ALA A 130 -32.39 -19.54 5.53
C ALA A 130 -33.78 -18.89 5.48
N THR A 131 -34.68 -19.28 6.38
CA THR A 131 -36.01 -18.73 6.55
C THR A 131 -36.03 -17.34 7.18
N VAL A 132 -34.93 -16.92 7.86
CA VAL A 132 -34.85 -15.65 8.60
C VAL A 132 -34.38 -14.54 7.66
N LYS A 133 -35.24 -13.54 7.41
CA LYS A 133 -34.86 -12.36 6.64
C LYS A 133 -33.98 -11.43 7.47
N LYS A 134 -33.00 -10.76 6.86
CA LYS A 134 -32.05 -9.84 7.50
C LYS A 134 -32.74 -8.80 8.41
N LYS A 135 -33.92 -8.30 8.02
CA LYS A 135 -34.70 -7.33 8.80
C LYS A 135 -35.25 -7.86 10.13
N HIS A 136 -35.28 -9.17 10.32
CA HIS A 136 -35.74 -9.80 11.55
C HIS A 136 -34.58 -10.22 12.45
N VAL A 137 -33.36 -9.95 12.05
CA VAL A 137 -32.15 -10.19 12.87
C VAL A 137 -31.92 -8.96 13.74
N ALA A 138 -31.68 -9.15 15.04
CA ALA A 138 -31.38 -8.07 15.95
C ALA A 138 -30.21 -7.21 15.44
N ALA A 139 -30.39 -5.88 15.47
CA ALA A 139 -29.42 -4.94 14.93
C ALA A 139 -28.02 -5.12 15.54
N GLU A 140 -27.96 -5.40 16.83
CA GLU A 140 -26.72 -5.67 17.59
C GLU A 140 -25.89 -6.82 17.01
N ARG A 141 -26.55 -7.85 16.48
CA ARG A 141 -25.87 -8.99 15.83
C ARG A 141 -25.36 -8.68 14.42
N LEU A 142 -25.92 -7.65 13.79
CA LEU A 142 -25.54 -7.21 12.43
C LEU A 142 -24.52 -6.07 12.45
N LEU A 143 -24.34 -5.44 13.62
CA LEU A 143 -23.40 -4.35 13.80
C LEU A 143 -22.03 -4.89 14.23
N ARG A 144 -21.01 -4.48 13.50
CA ARG A 144 -19.63 -4.57 13.97
C ARG A 144 -19.26 -3.20 14.50
N THR A 145 -19.11 -3.09 15.81
CA THR A 145 -18.63 -1.86 16.44
C THR A 145 -17.20 -1.58 15.99
N ARG A 146 -16.94 -0.35 15.57
CA ARG A 146 -15.57 0.13 15.41
C ARG A 146 -15.07 0.49 16.82
N THR A 147 -13.97 -0.11 17.22
CA THR A 147 -13.23 0.38 18.38
C THR A 147 -12.68 1.76 18.01
N THR A 148 -13.23 2.81 18.60
CA THR A 148 -12.84 4.19 18.34
C THR A 148 -11.45 4.47 18.93
N PHE A 149 -11.04 3.70 19.94
CA PHE A 149 -9.73 3.77 20.59
C PHE A 149 -9.11 2.38 20.61
N SER A 150 -8.23 2.10 19.65
CA SER A 150 -7.35 0.93 19.74
C SER A 150 -6.06 1.34 20.44
N ARG A 151 -5.58 0.49 21.34
CA ARG A 151 -4.22 0.63 21.85
C ARG A 151 -3.25 0.55 20.66
N SER A 152 -2.35 1.49 20.57
CA SER A 152 -1.29 1.51 19.58
C SER A 152 0.05 1.46 20.29
N VAL A 153 1.00 0.77 19.67
CA VAL A 153 2.40 0.76 20.07
C VAL A 153 3.18 1.31 18.90
N MET A 154 4.03 2.27 19.16
CA MET A 154 4.97 2.77 18.17
C MET A 154 6.34 2.12 18.43
N VAL A 155 6.96 1.64 17.38
CA VAL A 155 8.26 0.98 17.45
C VAL A 155 9.19 1.70 16.47
N SER A 156 10.37 2.08 16.93
CA SER A 156 11.47 2.54 16.09
C SER A 156 12.51 1.43 15.98
N VAL A 157 13.10 1.26 14.81
CA VAL A 157 14.14 0.27 14.54
C VAL A 157 15.08 0.76 13.46
N GLY A 158 16.35 0.36 13.56
CA GLY A 158 17.34 0.55 12.51
C GLY A 158 17.82 -0.78 11.97
N VAL A 159 17.98 -0.88 10.66
CA VAL A 159 18.51 -2.07 9.99
C VAL A 159 19.59 -1.72 8.99
N SER A 160 20.59 -2.58 8.90
CA SER A 160 21.69 -2.52 7.95
C SER A 160 22.05 -3.94 7.53
N LYS A 161 22.85 -4.10 6.50
CA LYS A 161 23.47 -5.40 6.22
C LYS A 161 24.44 -5.84 7.32
N LEU A 162 24.96 -4.88 8.10
CA LEU A 162 25.82 -5.13 9.25
C LEU A 162 25.08 -5.76 10.46
N GLY A 163 23.77 -5.50 10.57
CA GLY A 163 22.92 -5.99 11.65
C GLY A 163 21.65 -5.16 11.83
N CYS A 164 21.04 -5.28 13.00
CA CYS A 164 19.86 -4.52 13.38
C CYS A 164 20.01 -3.99 14.81
N THR A 165 19.32 -2.88 15.10
CA THR A 165 19.16 -2.40 16.48
C THR A 165 18.12 -3.26 17.19
N ASP A 166 18.06 -3.16 18.52
CA ASP A 166 16.91 -3.62 19.27
C ASP A 166 15.65 -2.84 18.88
N LEU A 167 14.48 -3.42 19.16
CA LEU A 167 13.21 -2.74 18.98
C LEU A 167 13.03 -1.68 20.07
N ILE A 168 12.93 -0.43 19.66
CA ILE A 168 12.72 0.69 20.59
C ILE A 168 11.21 0.96 20.66
N PHE A 169 10.62 0.69 21.81
CA PHE A 169 9.21 0.96 22.06
C PHE A 169 9.03 2.40 22.55
N VAL A 170 8.23 3.16 21.83
CA VAL A 170 7.86 4.53 22.22
C VAL A 170 6.63 4.46 23.13
N ASP A 171 6.69 5.12 24.28
CA ASP A 171 5.62 5.11 25.28
C ASP A 171 4.30 5.61 24.68
N PRO A 172 3.17 4.99 25.07
CA PRO A 172 1.85 5.37 24.59
C PRO A 172 1.54 6.85 24.87
N GLY A 173 1.12 7.57 23.84
CA GLY A 173 0.75 8.99 23.94
C GLY A 173 1.92 9.95 23.71
N VAL A 174 3.13 9.48 23.62
CA VAL A 174 4.29 10.33 23.25
C VAL A 174 4.16 10.73 21.78
N LYS A 175 4.31 12.03 21.53
CA LYS A 175 4.41 12.57 20.18
C LYS A 175 5.88 12.73 19.81
N ILE A 176 6.32 12.06 18.76
CA ILE A 176 7.67 12.24 18.23
C ILE A 176 7.76 13.61 17.56
N ASN A 177 8.26 14.58 18.33
CA ASN A 177 8.67 15.87 17.82
C ASN A 177 10.20 15.90 17.62
N GLY A 178 10.72 16.99 17.07
CA GLY A 178 12.16 17.11 16.81
C GLY A 178 13.05 16.93 18.06
N ALA A 179 12.61 17.43 19.24
CA ALA A 179 13.37 17.27 20.49
C ALA A 179 13.40 15.81 20.94
N TYR A 180 12.24 15.15 21.03
CA TYR A 180 12.17 13.74 21.42
C TYR A 180 12.98 12.84 20.46
N TYR A 181 12.88 13.12 19.17
CA TYR A 181 13.62 12.37 18.14
C TYR A 181 15.13 12.52 18.33
N ARG A 182 15.64 13.75 18.52
CA ARG A 182 17.07 14.00 18.75
C ARG A 182 17.57 13.42 20.05
N ASP A 183 16.89 13.77 21.15
CA ASP A 183 17.44 13.59 22.49
C ASP A 183 17.24 12.17 22.99
N VAL A 184 16.10 11.56 22.64
CA VAL A 184 15.77 10.20 23.11
C VAL A 184 16.06 9.16 22.03
N LEU A 185 15.46 9.25 20.86
CA LEU A 185 15.59 8.18 19.86
C LEU A 185 17.00 8.15 19.24
N LEU A 186 17.51 9.27 18.77
CA LEU A 186 18.84 9.30 18.15
C LEU A 186 19.96 9.17 19.18
N SER A 187 20.04 10.11 20.12
CA SER A 187 21.23 10.23 20.97
C SER A 187 21.33 9.13 22.03
N GLN A 188 20.21 8.70 22.61
CA GLN A 188 20.23 7.72 23.71
C GLN A 188 20.02 6.28 23.24
N GLN A 189 19.43 6.06 22.07
CA GLN A 189 19.05 4.72 21.63
C GLN A 189 19.74 4.33 20.30
N LEU A 190 19.33 4.91 19.18
CA LEU A 190 19.73 4.44 17.85
C LEU A 190 21.25 4.55 17.60
N LEU A 191 21.82 5.74 17.80
CA LEU A 191 23.24 5.97 17.49
C LEU A 191 24.20 5.13 18.35
N PRO A 192 23.99 4.95 19.66
CA PRO A 192 24.80 4.01 20.46
C PRO A 192 24.72 2.58 19.93
N MET A 193 23.52 2.04 19.72
CA MET A 193 23.34 0.68 19.21
C MET A 193 23.97 0.47 17.82
N MET A 194 23.86 1.47 16.93
CA MET A 194 24.49 1.39 15.62
C MET A 194 26.00 1.35 15.69
N ARG A 195 26.61 2.13 16.63
CA ARG A 195 28.04 2.10 16.85
C ARG A 195 28.51 0.77 17.43
N ASP A 196 27.73 0.20 18.34
CA ASP A 196 28.07 -1.11 18.95
C ASP A 196 28.08 -2.22 17.89
N VAL A 197 27.18 -2.16 16.90
CA VAL A 197 27.10 -3.16 15.81
C VAL A 197 28.12 -2.88 14.70
N SER A 198 28.29 -1.62 14.30
CA SER A 198 29.03 -1.23 13.09
C SER A 198 30.47 -0.77 13.37
N GLY A 199 30.81 -0.52 14.62
CA GLY A 199 32.08 0.14 14.97
C GLY A 199 32.09 1.61 14.55
N GLU A 200 33.28 2.05 14.10
CA GLU A 200 33.55 3.48 13.81
C GLU A 200 32.95 3.99 12.50
N PHE A 201 32.54 3.12 11.59
CA PHE A 201 32.07 3.55 10.27
C PHE A 201 30.70 2.97 9.92
N PHE A 202 29.75 3.87 9.67
CA PHE A 202 28.44 3.58 9.10
C PHE A 202 27.87 4.83 8.42
N ILE A 203 26.84 4.65 7.60
CA ILE A 203 26.12 5.71 6.90
C ILE A 203 24.71 5.74 7.45
N PHE A 204 24.32 6.85 8.09
CA PHE A 204 22.97 6.98 8.64
C PHE A 204 21.98 7.48 7.57
N GLN A 205 20.84 6.84 7.46
CA GLN A 205 19.74 7.25 6.59
C GLN A 205 18.43 7.32 7.39
N GLN A 206 17.65 8.34 7.11
CA GLN A 206 16.29 8.53 7.61
C GLN A 206 15.38 9.06 6.51
N ASP A 207 14.07 8.96 6.69
CA ASP A 207 13.12 9.58 5.79
C ASP A 207 13.05 11.11 5.96
N SER A 208 12.18 11.78 5.20
CA SER A 208 12.01 13.24 5.25
C SER A 208 10.85 13.68 6.15
N ALA A 209 10.52 12.93 7.22
CA ALA A 209 9.51 13.36 8.18
C ALA A 209 9.86 14.72 8.83
N PRO A 210 8.88 15.49 9.29
CA PRO A 210 9.14 16.83 9.85
C PRO A 210 10.16 16.85 11.00
N ALA A 211 10.15 15.84 11.88
CA ALA A 211 11.12 15.72 12.97
C ALA A 211 12.53 15.42 12.44
N HIS A 212 12.64 14.63 11.37
CA HIS A 212 13.90 14.19 10.78
C HIS A 212 14.59 15.32 10.01
N ARG A 213 13.85 16.17 9.31
CA ARG A 213 14.40 17.30 8.55
C ARG A 213 14.50 18.60 9.35
N ALA A 214 14.19 18.59 10.65
CA ALA A 214 14.40 19.76 11.50
C ALA A 214 15.87 20.16 11.50
N HIS A 215 16.17 21.44 11.43
CA HIS A 215 17.53 21.98 11.33
C HIS A 215 18.46 21.40 12.41
N ASP A 216 18.00 21.38 13.67
CA ASP A 216 18.81 20.86 14.77
C ASP A 216 19.04 19.35 14.69
N THR A 217 18.09 18.60 14.09
CA THR A 217 18.25 17.16 13.87
C THR A 217 19.31 16.87 12.81
N VAL A 218 19.28 17.60 11.70
CA VAL A 218 20.28 17.50 10.63
C VAL A 218 21.66 17.85 11.19
N ARG A 219 21.77 18.96 11.93
CA ARG A 219 23.03 19.39 12.56
C ARG A 219 23.58 18.36 13.54
N LEU A 220 22.70 17.74 14.36
CA LEU A 220 23.12 16.66 15.25
C LEU A 220 23.72 15.48 14.47
N LEU A 221 23.03 15.04 13.41
CA LEU A 221 23.47 13.89 12.61
C LEU A 221 24.79 14.17 11.87
N GLU A 222 24.96 15.37 11.33
CA GLU A 222 26.23 15.79 10.71
C GLU A 222 27.42 15.75 11.68
N GLN A 223 27.18 15.98 12.96
CA GLN A 223 28.22 15.98 14.01
C GLN A 223 28.40 14.61 14.67
N ALA A 224 27.32 13.85 14.79
CA ALA A 224 27.28 12.63 15.59
C ALA A 224 27.39 11.34 14.76
N THR A 225 27.40 11.42 13.43
CA THR A 225 27.52 10.22 12.58
C THR A 225 28.77 10.30 11.70
N PRO A 226 29.42 9.16 11.39
CA PRO A 226 30.59 9.16 10.49
C PRO A 226 30.21 9.60 9.06
N ALA A 227 29.04 9.21 8.59
CA ALA A 227 28.44 9.66 7.34
C ALA A 227 26.92 9.73 7.48
N PHE A 228 26.31 10.66 6.77
CA PHE A 228 24.88 10.93 6.83
C PHE A 228 24.31 11.23 5.45
N ILE A 229 23.17 10.64 5.11
CA ILE A 229 22.41 10.97 3.90
C ILE A 229 21.42 12.09 4.25
N PRO A 230 21.66 13.34 3.79
CA PRO A 230 20.81 14.46 4.18
C PRO A 230 19.42 14.39 3.53
N PRO A 231 18.39 14.99 4.15
CA PRO A 231 16.99 14.89 3.69
C PRO A 231 16.74 15.43 2.29
N ASP A 232 17.55 16.37 1.83
CA ASP A 232 17.46 16.94 0.47
C ASP A 232 18.04 16.01 -0.61
N LEU A 233 18.85 15.03 -0.21
CA LEU A 233 19.32 13.97 -1.10
C LEU A 233 18.36 12.79 -1.14
N TRP A 234 17.60 12.53 -0.07
CA TRP A 234 16.64 11.43 -0.05
C TRP A 234 15.47 11.68 -1.02
N PRO A 235 15.13 10.73 -1.91
CA PRO A 235 14.05 10.93 -2.87
C PRO A 235 12.69 11.07 -2.19
N PRO A 236 11.82 12.00 -2.62
CA PRO A 236 10.51 12.18 -2.02
C PRO A 236 9.61 10.97 -2.26
N ASN A 237 8.74 10.67 -1.29
CA ASN A 237 7.75 9.60 -1.38
C ASN A 237 8.37 8.23 -1.76
N SER A 238 9.44 7.84 -1.06
CA SER A 238 10.24 6.67 -1.41
C SER A 238 10.28 5.59 -0.32
N PRO A 239 9.13 5.08 0.16
CA PRO A 239 9.11 3.96 1.11
C PRO A 239 9.70 2.67 0.50
N ASP A 240 9.71 2.57 -0.83
CA ASP A 240 10.32 1.45 -1.58
C ASP A 240 11.86 1.42 -1.50
N LEU A 241 12.50 2.50 -1.08
CA LEU A 241 13.95 2.57 -0.86
C LEU A 241 14.34 2.30 0.60
N ASN A 242 13.38 2.29 1.53
CA ASN A 242 13.65 1.98 2.93
C ASN A 242 13.20 0.54 3.25
N PRO A 243 14.13 -0.41 3.50
CA PRO A 243 13.79 -1.79 3.83
C PRO A 243 12.87 -1.94 5.04
N VAL A 244 12.92 -1.03 6.00
CA VAL A 244 12.08 -1.04 7.20
C VAL A 244 10.61 -0.91 6.86
N ASP A 245 10.27 -0.15 5.81
CA ASP A 245 8.89 0.08 5.37
C ASP A 245 8.19 -1.16 4.80
N TYR A 246 8.93 -2.06 4.17
CA TYR A 246 8.33 -3.16 3.39
C TYR A 246 8.80 -4.57 3.76
N LYS A 247 9.87 -4.72 4.54
CA LYS A 247 10.43 -6.03 4.88
C LYS A 247 10.38 -6.39 6.36
N ILE A 248 10.08 -5.43 7.23
CA ILE A 248 10.06 -5.62 8.68
C ILE A 248 8.66 -5.40 9.25
#